data_0992128974752c743641890ccdbbf7dc
#
_entry.id   0992128974752c743641890ccdbbf7dc
#
_cell.length_a   1.000
_cell.length_b   1.000
_cell.length_c   1.000
_cell.angle_alpha   90.00
_cell.angle_beta   90.00
_cell.angle_gamma   90.00
#
_symmetry.space_group_name_H-M   'P 1'
#
loop_
_entity.id
_entity.type
_entity.pdbx_description
1 polymer ?
#
loop_
_entity_poly.entity_id
_entity_poly.type
_entity_poly.pdbx_seq_one_letter_code
_entity_poly.pdbx_strand_id
1 'polypeptide(L)'
;MCIRDSHNTSRLHLCRTQFYGRVLWDACINGSSELMTNLSMSLVNILYNFQLLRLAGENGVAAYGVIMYAAFLFVAVFVGYAVGSAPIVSFHYGACNQAEVHNLYQKSLRLIAVVAVSMTAASMVIIPYVARIFVGYDAQLLALTSRAFRLYALSFLIMGFNVYASSFFTALGDGVTSALISFLRTLVFQLAALLLLPALWGIDGVWLAVTAAELAALAVSVYMFVTKDQKFHYRHG
;
A
#
# COMPACT_ATOMS: atom_id res chain seq x y z
N MET A 1 16.11 -5.15 -16.02
CA MET A 1 16.96 -4.45 -17.00
C MET A 1 18.18 -5.33 -17.26
N CYS A 2 18.22 -6.03 -18.37
CA CYS A 2 19.35 -6.89 -18.70
C CYS A 2 20.40 -6.05 -19.40
N ILE A 3 21.52 -5.80 -18.73
CA ILE A 3 22.73 -5.30 -19.38
C ILE A 3 23.37 -6.52 -20.01
N ARG A 4 23.11 -6.71 -21.29
CA ARG A 4 23.79 -7.72 -22.07
C ARG A 4 24.60 -6.98 -23.09
N ASP A 5 25.98 -7.13 -23.08
CA ASP A 5 26.55 -7.10 -24.39
C ASP A 5 28.05 -7.20 -24.49
N SER A 6 28.44 -8.16 -25.31
CA SER A 6 29.73 -8.24 -25.97
C SER A 6 29.87 -7.33 -27.21
N HIS A 7 28.77 -6.75 -27.74
CA HIS A 7 28.76 -5.76 -28.82
C HIS A 7 28.00 -4.53 -28.33
N ASN A 8 28.72 -3.60 -27.79
CA ASN A 8 28.23 -2.43 -27.07
C ASN A 8 27.52 -1.41 -27.97
N THR A 9 26.34 -1.79 -28.52
CA THR A 9 25.44 -0.91 -29.27
C THR A 9 24.37 -0.27 -28.39
N SER A 10 24.35 -0.60 -27.08
CA SER A 10 23.39 -0.02 -26.16
C SER A 10 23.76 1.44 -25.80
N ARG A 11 22.77 2.28 -25.59
CA ARG A 11 22.96 3.68 -25.13
C ARG A 11 23.46 3.77 -23.69
N LEU A 12 23.56 2.63 -22.98
CA LEU A 12 24.03 2.55 -21.60
C LEU A 12 25.45 2.01 -21.58
N HIS A 13 26.40 2.87 -21.25
CA HIS A 13 27.80 2.52 -21.09
C HIS A 13 28.27 2.84 -19.69
N LEU A 14 29.23 2.07 -19.18
CA LEU A 14 30.01 2.45 -18.01
C LEU A 14 30.95 3.60 -18.42
N CYS A 15 30.60 4.80 -18.00
CA CYS A 15 31.40 6.00 -18.24
C CYS A 15 31.65 6.73 -16.92
N ARG A 16 32.64 7.63 -16.92
CA ARG A 16 32.82 8.55 -15.79
C ARG A 16 31.60 9.47 -15.72
N THR A 17 30.81 9.32 -14.65
CA THR A 17 29.62 10.12 -14.45
C THR A 17 29.98 11.49 -13.91
N GLN A 18 29.29 12.53 -14.40
CA GLN A 18 29.28 13.85 -13.78
C GLN A 18 28.19 13.90 -12.71
N PHE A 19 28.45 14.68 -11.66
CA PHE A 19 27.49 14.87 -10.59
C PHE A 19 26.42 15.88 -11.00
N TYR A 20 25.20 15.39 -11.27
CA TYR A 20 24.04 16.22 -11.61
C TYR A 20 23.15 16.39 -10.38
N GLY A 21 23.45 17.36 -9.51
CA GLY A 21 22.77 17.57 -8.23
C GLY A 21 21.27 17.74 -8.37
N ARG A 22 20.77 18.41 -9.40
CA ARG A 22 19.34 18.60 -9.66
C ARG A 22 18.63 17.28 -9.97
N VAL A 23 19.22 16.45 -10.81
CA VAL A 23 18.67 15.14 -11.17
C VAL A 23 18.60 14.21 -9.97
N LEU A 24 19.64 14.25 -9.11
CA LEU A 24 19.64 13.49 -7.86
C LEU A 24 18.56 13.98 -6.89
N TRP A 25 18.39 15.31 -6.78
CA TRP A 25 17.34 15.89 -5.94
C TRP A 25 15.93 15.49 -6.39
N ASP A 26 15.66 15.56 -7.69
CA ASP A 26 14.39 15.14 -8.27
C ASP A 26 14.13 13.62 -8.06
N ALA A 27 15.16 12.80 -8.19
CA ALA A 27 15.10 11.37 -7.90
C ALA A 27 14.82 11.11 -6.40
N CYS A 28 15.43 11.84 -5.49
CA CYS A 28 15.17 11.74 -4.05
C CYS A 28 13.74 12.16 -3.69
N ILE A 29 13.24 13.23 -4.27
CA ILE A 29 11.85 13.68 -4.07
C ILE A 29 10.88 12.61 -4.59
N ASN A 30 11.12 12.05 -5.77
CA ASN A 30 10.25 11.02 -6.33
C ASN A 30 10.28 9.72 -5.51
N GLY A 31 11.44 9.38 -4.91
CA GLY A 31 11.59 8.24 -4.01
C GLY A 31 11.10 8.48 -2.57
N SER A 32 10.76 9.71 -2.22
CA SER A 32 10.37 10.07 -0.84
C SER A 32 9.10 9.37 -0.36
N SER A 33 8.20 8.97 -1.28
CA SER A 33 7.00 8.22 -0.96
C SER A 33 7.31 6.86 -0.33
N GLU A 34 8.30 6.16 -0.86
CA GLU A 34 8.77 4.87 -0.32
C GLU A 34 9.45 5.05 1.04
N LEU A 35 10.28 6.08 1.18
CA LEU A 35 10.91 6.42 2.45
C LEU A 35 9.86 6.70 3.53
N MET A 36 8.87 7.56 3.23
CA MET A 36 7.79 7.88 4.15
C MET A 36 6.96 6.64 4.52
N THR A 37 6.68 5.78 3.56
CA THR A 37 5.95 4.53 3.82
C THR A 37 6.72 3.64 4.79
N ASN A 38 8.01 3.38 4.56
CA ASN A 38 8.81 2.49 5.39
C ASN A 38 9.03 3.02 6.82
N LEU A 39 9.33 4.32 6.97
CA LEU A 39 9.46 4.96 8.28
C LEU A 39 8.14 4.94 9.04
N SER A 40 7.04 5.25 8.37
CA SER A 40 5.70 5.25 8.95
C SER A 40 5.29 3.86 9.42
N MET A 41 5.53 2.82 8.61
CA MET A 41 5.22 1.44 8.98
C MET A 41 5.96 1.01 10.25
N SER A 42 7.23 1.36 10.40
CA SER A 42 8.02 1.03 11.60
C SER A 42 7.43 1.69 12.85
N LEU A 43 7.10 2.98 12.77
CA LEU A 43 6.51 3.72 13.87
C LEU A 43 5.13 3.19 14.26
N VAL A 44 4.30 2.94 13.25
CA VAL A 44 2.95 2.40 13.45
C VAL A 44 3.00 1.00 14.05
N ASN A 45 3.92 0.13 13.62
CA ASN A 45 4.11 -1.19 14.22
C ASN A 45 4.45 -1.13 15.71
N ILE A 46 5.30 -0.20 16.13
CA ILE A 46 5.62 0.00 17.55
C ILE A 46 4.35 0.35 18.33
N LEU A 47 3.53 1.25 17.79
CA LEU A 47 2.30 1.69 18.46
C LEU A 47 1.23 0.58 18.49
N TYR A 48 1.12 -0.24 17.42
CA TYR A 48 0.25 -1.42 17.43
C TYR A 48 0.63 -2.39 18.55
N ASN A 49 1.92 -2.72 18.67
CA ASN A 49 2.41 -3.61 19.73
C ASN A 49 2.13 -3.03 21.12
N PHE A 50 2.37 -1.73 21.32
CA PHE A 50 2.10 -1.06 22.58
C PHE A 50 0.62 -1.09 22.95
N GLN A 51 -0.27 -0.77 22.01
CA GLN A 51 -1.70 -0.71 22.21
C GLN A 51 -2.29 -2.11 22.47
N LEU A 52 -1.84 -3.11 21.70
CA LEU A 52 -2.27 -4.50 21.87
C LEU A 52 -1.78 -5.11 23.18
N LEU A 53 -0.53 -4.83 23.56
CA LEU A 53 0.00 -5.28 24.85
C LEU A 53 -0.83 -4.71 26.01
N ARG A 54 -1.24 -3.46 25.92
CA ARG A 54 -2.07 -2.79 26.93
C ARG A 54 -3.49 -3.35 27.02
N LEU A 55 -4.12 -3.69 25.88
CA LEU A 55 -5.55 -4.06 25.82
C LEU A 55 -5.77 -5.58 25.91
N ALA A 56 -4.86 -6.40 25.41
CA ALA A 56 -5.02 -7.85 25.30
C ALA A 56 -3.79 -8.64 25.76
N GLY A 57 -2.77 -7.97 26.30
CA GLY A 57 -1.55 -8.62 26.77
C GLY A 57 -0.77 -9.30 25.64
N GLU A 58 -0.02 -10.34 25.98
CA GLU A 58 0.81 -11.09 25.03
C GLU A 58 -0.02 -11.76 23.91
N ASN A 59 -1.24 -12.19 24.21
CA ASN A 59 -2.14 -12.80 23.22
C ASN A 59 -2.52 -11.82 22.10
N GLY A 60 -2.67 -10.53 22.41
CA GLY A 60 -2.92 -9.50 21.40
C GLY A 60 -1.74 -9.31 20.45
N VAL A 61 -0.53 -9.28 20.98
CA VAL A 61 0.71 -9.16 20.20
C VAL A 61 0.95 -10.42 19.36
N ALA A 62 0.71 -11.61 19.90
CA ALA A 62 0.82 -12.87 19.18
C ALA A 62 -0.18 -12.93 18.01
N ALA A 63 -1.45 -12.56 18.25
CA ALA A 63 -2.46 -12.49 17.21
C ALA A 63 -2.06 -11.52 16.09
N TYR A 64 -1.51 -10.35 16.44
CA TYR A 64 -1.02 -9.37 15.48
C TYR A 64 0.12 -9.91 14.61
N GLY A 65 1.07 -10.62 15.20
CA GLY A 65 2.15 -11.28 14.46
C GLY A 65 1.61 -12.23 13.39
N VAL A 66 0.67 -13.10 13.74
CA VAL A 66 0.03 -14.03 12.78
C VAL A 66 -0.68 -13.28 11.65
N ILE A 67 -1.42 -12.22 12.00
CA ILE A 67 -2.15 -11.39 11.02
C ILE A 67 -1.17 -10.71 10.07
N MET A 68 -0.07 -10.14 10.59
CA MET A 68 0.93 -9.45 9.77
C MET A 68 1.60 -10.38 8.75
N TYR A 69 1.97 -11.60 9.16
CA TYR A 69 2.54 -12.59 8.22
C TYR A 69 1.55 -12.98 7.12
N ALA A 70 0.29 -13.22 7.48
CA ALA A 70 -0.72 -13.55 6.49
C ALA A 70 -1.05 -12.34 5.59
N ALA A 71 -1.23 -11.16 6.17
CA ALA A 71 -1.51 -9.93 5.45
C ALA A 71 -0.40 -9.56 4.46
N PHE A 72 0.86 -9.83 4.78
CA PHE A 72 1.99 -9.58 3.89
C PHE A 72 1.83 -10.25 2.53
N LEU A 73 1.32 -11.48 2.49
CA LEU A 73 1.07 -12.21 1.24
C LEU A 73 -0.01 -11.53 0.39
N PHE A 74 -1.09 -11.05 1.02
CA PHE A 74 -2.17 -10.35 0.33
C PHE A 74 -1.73 -8.97 -0.17
N VAL A 75 -1.00 -8.23 0.65
CA VAL A 75 -0.46 -6.90 0.31
C VAL A 75 0.54 -7.00 -0.85
N ALA A 76 1.37 -8.05 -0.87
CA ALA A 76 2.37 -8.27 -1.92
C ALA A 76 1.74 -8.34 -3.33
N VAL A 77 0.49 -8.83 -3.45
CA VAL A 77 -0.24 -8.87 -4.73
C VAL A 77 -0.52 -7.44 -5.23
N PHE A 78 -1.02 -6.55 -4.36
CA PHE A 78 -1.30 -5.17 -4.72
C PHE A 78 -0.03 -4.38 -5.05
N VAL A 79 1.01 -4.55 -4.22
CA VAL A 79 2.32 -3.90 -4.45
C VAL A 79 2.95 -4.42 -5.73
N GLY A 80 2.93 -5.74 -5.97
CA GLY A 80 3.45 -6.35 -7.19
C GLY A 80 2.80 -5.79 -8.45
N TYR A 81 1.46 -5.66 -8.43
CA TYR A 81 0.73 -5.03 -9.54
C TYR A 81 1.11 -3.55 -9.71
N ALA A 82 1.13 -2.78 -8.63
CA ALA A 82 1.45 -1.36 -8.66
C ALA A 82 2.85 -1.10 -9.22
N VAL A 83 3.86 -1.84 -8.73
CA VAL A 83 5.25 -1.74 -9.21
C VAL A 83 5.38 -2.23 -10.64
N GLY A 84 4.70 -3.32 -11.01
CA GLY A 84 4.76 -3.88 -12.37
C GLY A 84 4.09 -2.98 -13.42
N SER A 85 3.03 -2.25 -13.06
CA SER A 85 2.33 -1.33 -13.98
C SER A 85 3.01 0.04 -14.11
N ALA A 86 3.77 0.47 -13.11
CA ALA A 86 4.39 1.80 -13.09
C ALA A 86 5.30 2.10 -14.30
N PRO A 87 6.19 1.19 -14.77
CA PRO A 87 7.01 1.44 -15.96
C PRO A 87 6.18 1.62 -17.23
N ILE A 88 5.05 0.92 -17.35
CA ILE A 88 4.16 1.00 -18.52
C ILE A 88 3.47 2.37 -18.55
N VAL A 89 2.94 2.81 -17.41
CA VAL A 89 2.34 4.14 -17.25
C VAL A 89 3.36 5.22 -17.57
N SER A 90 4.56 5.14 -16.98
CA SER A 90 5.64 6.11 -17.17
C SER A 90 6.09 6.18 -18.64
N PHE A 91 6.18 5.05 -19.34
CA PHE A 91 6.53 4.99 -20.76
C PHE A 91 5.50 5.72 -21.63
N HIS A 92 4.21 5.39 -21.48
CA HIS A 92 3.14 6.01 -22.28
C HIS A 92 2.95 7.49 -21.96
N TYR A 93 3.10 7.87 -20.68
CA TYR A 93 3.08 9.26 -20.29
C TYR A 93 4.24 10.06 -20.93
N GLY A 94 5.47 9.51 -20.86
CA GLY A 94 6.65 10.13 -21.49
C GLY A 94 6.57 10.19 -23.03
N ALA A 95 5.82 9.28 -23.66
CA ALA A 95 5.52 9.28 -25.10
C ALA A 95 4.35 10.20 -25.48
N CYS A 96 3.76 10.95 -24.54
CA CYS A 96 2.57 11.79 -24.73
C CYS A 96 1.35 11.02 -25.26
N ASN A 97 1.29 9.70 -25.04
CA ASN A 97 0.16 8.85 -25.43
C ASN A 97 -0.91 8.81 -24.33
N GLN A 98 -1.68 9.89 -24.25
CA GLN A 98 -2.67 10.07 -23.18
C GLN A 98 -3.83 9.08 -23.27
N ALA A 99 -4.22 8.68 -24.47
CA ALA A 99 -5.26 7.69 -24.70
C ALA A 99 -4.90 6.34 -24.02
N GLU A 100 -3.63 5.91 -24.11
CA GLU A 100 -3.20 4.67 -23.48
C GLU A 100 -3.00 4.83 -21.96
N VAL A 101 -2.56 5.99 -21.48
CA VAL A 101 -2.54 6.29 -20.03
C VAL A 101 -3.94 6.20 -19.45
N HIS A 102 -4.95 6.77 -20.11
CA HIS A 102 -6.35 6.66 -19.74
C HIS A 102 -6.85 5.21 -19.71
N ASN A 103 -6.54 4.45 -20.75
CA ASN A 103 -6.90 3.03 -20.88
C ASN A 103 -6.28 2.20 -19.75
N LEU A 104 -4.99 2.43 -19.45
CA LEU A 104 -4.28 1.78 -18.34
C LEU A 104 -4.90 2.14 -16.99
N TYR A 105 -5.21 3.41 -16.76
CA TYR A 105 -5.87 3.87 -15.55
C TYR A 105 -7.20 3.15 -15.31
N GLN A 106 -8.08 3.10 -16.31
CA GLN A 106 -9.38 2.44 -16.18
C GLN A 106 -9.25 0.93 -15.98
N LYS A 107 -8.38 0.27 -16.76
CA LYS A 107 -8.16 -1.17 -16.65
C LYS A 107 -7.57 -1.54 -15.28
N SER A 108 -6.64 -0.72 -14.78
CA SER A 108 -6.04 -0.92 -13.47
C SER A 108 -7.07 -0.81 -12.35
N LEU A 109 -7.93 0.20 -12.36
CA LEU A 109 -8.97 0.35 -11.35
C LEU A 109 -9.93 -0.84 -11.34
N ARG A 110 -10.35 -1.32 -12.52
CA ARG A 110 -11.23 -2.51 -12.63
C ARG A 110 -10.53 -3.77 -12.13
N LEU A 111 -9.27 -3.97 -12.52
CA LEU A 111 -8.50 -5.13 -12.08
C LEU A 111 -8.29 -5.12 -10.56
N ILE A 112 -7.92 -3.97 -10.00
CA ILE A 112 -7.74 -3.81 -8.55
C ILE A 112 -9.05 -4.08 -7.81
N ALA A 113 -10.20 -3.62 -8.32
CA ALA A 113 -11.49 -3.90 -7.72
C ALA A 113 -11.77 -5.42 -7.68
N VAL A 114 -11.55 -6.12 -8.79
CA VAL A 114 -11.74 -7.59 -8.86
C VAL A 114 -10.77 -8.30 -7.90
N VAL A 115 -9.50 -7.91 -7.91
CA VAL A 115 -8.47 -8.49 -7.03
C VAL A 115 -8.79 -8.21 -5.57
N ALA A 116 -9.21 -6.99 -5.21
CA ALA A 116 -9.56 -6.62 -3.83
C ALA A 116 -10.72 -7.48 -3.29
N VAL A 117 -11.79 -7.65 -4.08
CA VAL A 117 -12.91 -8.52 -3.69
C VAL A 117 -12.46 -9.98 -3.58
N SER A 118 -11.69 -10.47 -4.55
CA SER A 118 -11.16 -11.84 -4.54
C SER A 118 -10.25 -12.10 -3.35
N MET A 119 -9.33 -11.16 -3.03
CA MET A 119 -8.42 -11.28 -1.89
C MET A 119 -9.16 -11.23 -0.56
N THR A 120 -10.16 -10.36 -0.44
CA THR A 120 -10.99 -10.31 0.77
C THR A 120 -11.79 -11.60 0.95
N ALA A 121 -12.42 -12.10 -0.11
CA ALA A 121 -13.14 -13.37 -0.06
C ALA A 121 -12.20 -14.56 0.27
N ALA A 122 -11.03 -14.62 -0.40
CA ALA A 122 -10.02 -15.63 -0.12
C ALA A 122 -9.53 -15.56 1.33
N SER A 123 -9.27 -14.36 1.85
CA SER A 123 -8.85 -14.19 3.24
C SER A 123 -9.91 -14.72 4.21
N MET A 124 -11.19 -14.42 3.99
CA MET A 124 -12.29 -14.93 4.85
C MET A 124 -12.36 -16.46 4.90
N VAL A 125 -12.03 -17.13 3.78
CA VAL A 125 -12.00 -18.61 3.72
C VAL A 125 -10.73 -19.14 4.38
N ILE A 126 -9.59 -18.49 4.19
CA ILE A 126 -8.27 -18.98 4.64
C ILE A 126 -8.04 -18.71 6.14
N ILE A 127 -8.63 -17.64 6.71
CA ILE A 127 -8.46 -17.24 8.12
C ILE A 127 -8.54 -18.40 9.13
N PRO A 128 -9.57 -19.24 9.15
CA PRO A 128 -9.68 -20.28 10.16
C PRO A 128 -8.58 -21.34 10.04
N TYR A 129 -8.09 -21.59 8.83
CA TYR A 129 -6.99 -22.55 8.61
C TYR A 129 -5.65 -21.96 9.05
N VAL A 130 -5.35 -20.74 8.65
CA VAL A 130 -4.12 -20.03 9.05
C VAL A 130 -4.07 -19.86 10.56
N ALA A 131 -5.14 -19.37 11.18
CA ALA A 131 -5.19 -19.20 12.62
C ALA A 131 -4.99 -20.55 13.35
N ARG A 132 -5.57 -21.64 12.85
CA ARG A 132 -5.40 -22.97 13.47
C ARG A 132 -3.97 -23.50 13.36
N ILE A 133 -3.28 -23.24 12.25
CA ILE A 133 -1.87 -23.65 12.07
C ILE A 133 -0.95 -22.95 13.05
N PHE A 134 -1.13 -21.63 13.26
CA PHE A 134 -0.20 -20.84 14.08
C PHE A 134 -0.55 -20.84 15.56
N VAL A 135 -1.83 -20.84 15.92
CA VAL A 135 -2.31 -20.65 17.29
C VAL A 135 -3.37 -21.67 17.72
N GLY A 136 -3.45 -22.82 17.05
CA GLY A 136 -4.43 -23.87 17.33
C GLY A 136 -4.27 -24.57 18.70
N TYR A 137 -3.15 -24.34 19.37
CA TYR A 137 -2.85 -24.89 20.70
C TYR A 137 -3.59 -24.16 21.85
N ASP A 138 -4.10 -22.93 21.60
CA ASP A 138 -4.85 -22.12 22.56
C ASP A 138 -6.17 -21.66 21.96
N ALA A 139 -7.28 -22.09 22.53
CA ALA A 139 -8.62 -21.80 22.04
C ALA A 139 -9.00 -20.30 22.15
N GLN A 140 -8.51 -19.61 23.20
CA GLN A 140 -8.76 -18.19 23.38
C GLN A 140 -8.00 -17.36 22.36
N LEU A 141 -6.72 -17.66 22.18
CA LEU A 141 -5.88 -17.01 21.18
C LEU A 141 -6.38 -17.27 19.75
N LEU A 142 -6.85 -18.49 19.47
CA LEU A 142 -7.45 -18.84 18.17
C LEU A 142 -8.70 -18.02 17.88
N ALA A 143 -9.60 -17.89 18.86
CA ALA A 143 -10.82 -17.09 18.73
C ALA A 143 -10.49 -15.60 18.50
N LEU A 144 -9.56 -15.05 19.31
CA LEU A 144 -9.08 -13.69 19.19
C LEU A 144 -8.46 -13.43 17.80
N THR A 145 -7.52 -14.28 17.38
CA THR A 145 -6.83 -14.16 16.08
C THR A 145 -7.80 -14.23 14.91
N SER A 146 -8.76 -15.17 14.96
CA SER A 146 -9.75 -15.33 13.89
C SER A 146 -10.68 -14.12 13.79
N ARG A 147 -11.12 -13.55 14.92
CA ARG A 147 -11.95 -12.33 14.96
C ARG A 147 -11.14 -11.12 14.45
N ALA A 148 -9.95 -10.93 14.98
CA ALA A 148 -9.04 -9.87 14.62
C ALA A 148 -8.73 -9.85 13.11
N PHE A 149 -8.41 -11.01 12.55
CA PHE A 149 -8.09 -11.11 11.14
C PHE A 149 -9.31 -10.82 10.24
N ARG A 150 -10.52 -11.24 10.62
CA ARG A 150 -11.75 -10.89 9.86
C ARG A 150 -11.95 -9.38 9.78
N LEU A 151 -11.75 -8.67 10.88
CA LEU A 151 -11.86 -7.21 10.93
C LEU A 151 -10.75 -6.55 10.10
N TYR A 152 -9.52 -7.04 10.21
CA TYR A 152 -8.39 -6.55 9.42
C TYR A 152 -8.60 -6.80 7.91
N ALA A 153 -9.13 -7.95 7.52
CA ALA A 153 -9.32 -8.34 6.11
C ALA A 153 -10.23 -7.38 5.33
N LEU A 154 -11.10 -6.64 6.00
CA LEU A 154 -11.92 -5.60 5.36
C LEU A 154 -11.07 -4.50 4.72
N SER A 155 -9.86 -4.26 5.24
CA SER A 155 -8.93 -3.28 4.67
C SER A 155 -8.48 -3.65 3.26
N PHE A 156 -8.43 -4.93 2.91
CA PHE A 156 -8.00 -5.38 1.58
C PHE A 156 -8.92 -4.89 0.45
N LEU A 157 -10.21 -4.60 0.75
CA LEU A 157 -11.14 -4.03 -0.24
C LEU A 157 -10.70 -2.66 -0.74
N ILE A 158 -9.93 -1.93 0.07
CA ILE A 158 -9.62 -0.51 -0.17
C ILE A 158 -8.12 -0.31 -0.41
N MET A 159 -7.29 -1.06 0.29
CA MET A 159 -5.84 -0.91 0.31
C MET A 159 -5.23 -0.90 -1.10
N GLY A 160 -5.69 -1.78 -1.99
CA GLY A 160 -5.20 -1.87 -3.36
C GLY A 160 -5.33 -0.57 -4.15
N PHE A 161 -6.43 0.16 -3.97
CA PHE A 161 -6.65 1.45 -4.64
C PHE A 161 -5.67 2.52 -4.17
N ASN A 162 -5.39 2.58 -2.87
CA ASN A 162 -4.46 3.56 -2.30
C ASN A 162 -3.01 3.25 -2.69
N VAL A 163 -2.61 1.98 -2.68
CA VAL A 163 -1.29 1.54 -3.14
C VAL A 163 -1.09 1.90 -4.61
N TYR A 164 -2.09 1.61 -5.44
CA TYR A 164 -2.04 1.97 -6.86
C TYR A 164 -2.01 3.49 -7.07
N ALA A 165 -2.81 4.26 -6.34
CA ALA A 165 -2.83 5.72 -6.46
C ALA A 165 -1.45 6.33 -6.22
N SER A 166 -0.78 5.94 -5.14
CA SER A 166 0.57 6.40 -4.84
C SER A 166 1.56 6.01 -5.96
N SER A 167 1.55 4.75 -6.39
CA SER A 167 2.42 4.26 -7.47
C SER A 167 2.16 4.94 -8.81
N PHE A 168 0.89 5.19 -9.14
CA PHE A 168 0.49 5.87 -10.38
C PHE A 168 1.02 7.30 -10.44
N PHE A 169 0.89 8.08 -9.36
CA PHE A 169 1.46 9.44 -9.31
C PHE A 169 2.99 9.42 -9.32
N THR A 170 3.63 8.43 -8.72
CA THR A 170 5.08 8.22 -8.87
C THR A 170 5.46 7.98 -10.34
N ALA A 171 4.70 7.15 -11.04
CA ALA A 171 4.93 6.84 -12.46
C ALA A 171 4.73 8.05 -13.39
N LEU A 172 3.85 8.97 -13.03
CA LEU A 172 3.66 10.26 -13.71
C LEU A 172 4.73 11.31 -13.35
N GLY A 173 5.66 11.00 -12.42
CA GLY A 173 6.68 11.93 -11.95
C GLY A 173 6.19 12.95 -10.91
N ASP A 174 4.98 12.81 -10.38
CA ASP A 174 4.45 13.64 -9.28
C ASP A 174 4.74 12.98 -7.92
N GLY A 175 6.04 12.92 -7.56
CA GLY A 175 6.51 12.33 -6.30
C GLY A 175 5.95 13.02 -5.06
N VAL A 176 5.64 14.31 -5.14
CA VAL A 176 5.05 15.06 -4.00
C VAL A 176 3.64 14.55 -3.70
N THR A 177 2.80 14.39 -4.72
CA THR A 177 1.44 13.85 -4.55
C THR A 177 1.49 12.40 -4.05
N SER A 178 2.39 11.59 -4.60
CA SER A 178 2.60 10.21 -4.15
C SER A 178 3.07 10.14 -2.69
N ALA A 179 4.05 10.95 -2.30
CA ALA A 179 4.54 11.02 -0.93
C ALA A 179 3.45 11.49 0.05
N LEU A 180 2.61 12.46 -0.35
CA LEU A 180 1.51 12.94 0.47
C LEU A 180 0.46 11.86 0.71
N ILE A 181 0.04 11.13 -0.34
CA ILE A 181 -0.89 10.01 -0.21
C ILE A 181 -0.30 8.94 0.72
N SER A 182 0.96 8.55 0.53
CA SER A 182 1.64 7.55 1.35
C SER A 182 1.75 7.99 2.80
N PHE A 183 2.17 9.22 3.06
CA PHE A 183 2.35 9.76 4.41
C PHE A 183 1.01 9.87 5.16
N LEU A 184 -0.02 10.44 4.53
CA LEU A 184 -1.34 10.55 5.14
C LEU A 184 -1.91 9.16 5.44
N ARG A 185 -1.81 8.21 4.52
CA ARG A 185 -2.32 6.86 4.66
C ARG A 185 -1.62 6.09 5.77
N THR A 186 -0.29 6.01 5.71
CA THR A 186 0.49 5.09 6.56
C THR A 186 0.84 5.68 7.92
N LEU A 187 0.86 6.99 8.07
CA LEU A 187 1.17 7.63 9.34
C LEU A 187 -0.05 8.34 9.93
N VAL A 188 -0.52 9.40 9.29
CA VAL A 188 -1.50 10.31 9.93
C VAL A 188 -2.81 9.60 10.22
N PHE A 189 -3.43 8.98 9.21
CA PHE A 189 -4.73 8.33 9.39
C PHE A 189 -4.61 7.06 10.23
N GLN A 190 -3.52 6.32 10.10
CA GLN A 190 -3.32 5.11 10.86
C GLN A 190 -3.04 5.41 12.33
N LEU A 191 -2.24 6.44 12.64
CA LEU A 191 -2.05 6.91 14.00
C LEU A 191 -3.36 7.42 14.63
N ALA A 192 -4.07 8.28 13.90
CA ALA A 192 -5.33 8.83 14.39
C ALA A 192 -6.35 7.70 14.66
N ALA A 193 -6.51 6.77 13.74
CA ALA A 193 -7.41 5.64 13.91
C ALA A 193 -6.99 4.74 15.08
N LEU A 194 -5.68 4.45 15.22
CA LEU A 194 -5.15 3.60 16.28
C LEU A 194 -5.25 4.23 17.68
N LEU A 195 -5.31 5.54 17.78
CA LEU A 195 -5.51 6.24 19.03
C LEU A 195 -7.00 6.43 19.38
N LEU A 196 -7.84 6.72 18.38
CA LEU A 196 -9.24 7.06 18.58
C LEU A 196 -10.16 5.83 18.65
N LEU A 197 -10.02 4.88 17.76
CA LEU A 197 -10.93 3.74 17.69
C LEU A 197 -10.85 2.80 18.89
N PRO A 198 -9.68 2.49 19.45
CA PRO A 198 -9.62 1.67 20.66
C PRO A 198 -10.26 2.32 21.88
N ALA A 199 -10.33 3.65 21.93
CA ALA A 199 -11.03 4.37 22.98
C ALA A 199 -12.57 4.17 22.91
N LEU A 200 -13.09 3.90 21.69
CA LEU A 200 -14.53 3.70 21.45
C LEU A 200 -14.92 2.22 21.47
N TRP A 201 -14.13 1.34 20.86
CA TRP A 201 -14.46 -0.07 20.64
C TRP A 201 -13.45 -1.06 21.23
N GLY A 202 -12.57 -0.60 22.11
CA GLY A 202 -11.56 -1.45 22.75
C GLY A 202 -10.68 -2.17 21.73
N ILE A 203 -10.46 -3.46 21.94
CA ILE A 203 -9.57 -4.25 21.09
C ILE A 203 -10.06 -4.34 19.62
N ASP A 204 -11.35 -4.37 19.36
CA ASP A 204 -11.88 -4.40 17.99
C ASP A 204 -11.56 -3.11 17.24
N GLY A 205 -11.49 -1.98 17.98
CA GLY A 205 -11.05 -0.71 17.42
C GLY A 205 -9.61 -0.73 16.91
N VAL A 206 -8.72 -1.50 17.55
CA VAL A 206 -7.34 -1.68 17.07
C VAL A 206 -7.33 -2.37 15.70
N TRP A 207 -8.14 -3.41 15.53
CA TRP A 207 -8.20 -4.17 14.27
C TRP A 207 -8.88 -3.41 13.15
N LEU A 208 -9.89 -2.60 13.49
CA LEU A 208 -10.59 -1.73 12.53
C LEU A 208 -9.79 -0.47 12.17
N ALA A 209 -8.76 -0.13 12.94
CA ALA A 209 -7.96 1.08 12.69
C ALA A 209 -7.35 1.10 11.29
N VAL A 210 -6.89 -0.04 10.78
CA VAL A 210 -6.36 -0.14 9.41
C VAL A 210 -7.45 0.16 8.38
N THR A 211 -8.62 -0.45 8.52
CA THR A 211 -9.75 -0.24 7.60
C THR A 211 -10.19 1.22 7.58
N ALA A 212 -10.30 1.84 8.76
CA ALA A 212 -10.66 3.26 8.87
C ALA A 212 -9.61 4.18 8.24
N ALA A 213 -8.33 3.90 8.47
CA ALA A 213 -7.23 4.65 7.88
C ALA A 213 -7.22 4.53 6.35
N GLU A 214 -7.45 3.33 5.81
CA GLU A 214 -7.53 3.10 4.37
C GLU A 214 -8.75 3.80 3.74
N LEU A 215 -9.89 3.87 4.43
CA LEU A 215 -11.06 4.63 3.98
C LEU A 215 -10.78 6.14 3.91
N ALA A 216 -10.14 6.69 4.93
CA ALA A 216 -9.74 8.10 4.93
C ALA A 216 -8.72 8.39 3.81
N ALA A 217 -7.76 7.49 3.62
CA ALA A 217 -6.78 7.59 2.54
C ALA A 217 -7.42 7.48 1.16
N LEU A 218 -8.44 6.64 1.00
CA LEU A 218 -9.18 6.53 -0.26
C LEU A 218 -9.85 7.86 -0.64
N ALA A 219 -10.44 8.57 0.32
CA ALA A 219 -11.02 9.89 0.08
C ALA A 219 -9.95 10.87 -0.44
N VAL A 220 -8.75 10.87 0.16
CA VAL A 220 -7.63 11.69 -0.32
C VAL A 220 -7.16 11.25 -1.70
N SER A 221 -7.03 9.95 -1.95
CA SER A 221 -6.62 9.41 -3.25
C SER A 221 -7.60 9.80 -4.35
N VAL A 222 -8.92 9.69 -4.10
CA VAL A 222 -9.95 10.11 -5.04
C VAL A 222 -9.89 11.63 -5.28
N TYR A 223 -9.73 12.42 -4.22
CA TYR A 223 -9.55 13.87 -4.34
C TYR A 223 -8.34 14.23 -5.22
N MET A 224 -7.19 13.55 -5.01
CA MET A 224 -6.00 13.77 -5.83
C MET A 224 -6.24 13.34 -7.29
N PHE A 225 -6.92 12.21 -7.53
CA PHE A 225 -7.28 11.81 -8.88
C PHE A 225 -8.22 12.79 -9.58
N VAL A 226 -9.10 13.47 -8.86
CA VAL A 226 -9.99 14.48 -9.46
C VAL A 226 -9.23 15.78 -9.75
N THR A 227 -8.47 16.29 -8.79
CA THR A 227 -7.78 17.59 -8.89
C THR A 227 -6.59 17.56 -9.85
N LYS A 228 -5.85 16.46 -9.90
CA LYS A 228 -4.66 16.32 -10.75
C LYS A 228 -4.97 15.95 -12.21
N ASP A 229 -6.20 15.55 -12.50
CA ASP A 229 -6.64 15.24 -13.87
C ASP A 229 -6.44 16.43 -14.81
N GLN A 230 -6.68 17.65 -14.36
CA GLN A 230 -6.44 18.88 -15.14
C GLN A 230 -4.95 19.04 -15.57
N LYS A 231 -4.03 18.49 -14.81
CA LYS A 231 -2.59 18.56 -15.11
C LYS A 231 -2.11 17.42 -16.01
N PHE A 232 -2.64 16.23 -15.81
CA PHE A 232 -2.10 15.01 -16.41
C PHE A 232 -3.01 14.39 -17.48
N HIS A 233 -4.27 14.83 -17.57
CA HIS A 233 -5.27 14.42 -18.58
C HIS A 233 -5.47 12.90 -18.72
N TYR A 234 -5.47 12.15 -17.62
CA TYR A 234 -5.62 10.69 -17.64
C TYR A 234 -7.08 10.19 -17.52
N ARG A 235 -8.06 11.09 -17.25
CA ARG A 235 -9.49 10.70 -17.15
C ARG A 235 -10.27 10.94 -18.42
N HIS A 236 -9.85 11.93 -19.19
CA HIS A 236 -10.46 12.32 -20.46
C HIS A 236 -9.37 12.25 -21.54
N GLY A 237 -9.27 11.09 -22.16
CA GLY A 237 -8.37 10.83 -23.30
C GLY A 237 -9.02 11.20 -24.62
#